data_a29aa8c25f3bd0c32eded14c102aefdc
#
_entry.id   a29aa8c25f3bd0c32eded14c102aefdc
#
_cell.length_a   1.000
_cell.length_b   1.000
_cell.length_c   1.000
_cell.angle_alpha   90.00
_cell.angle_beta   90.00
_cell.angle_gamma   90.00
#
_symmetry.space_group_name_H-M   'P 1'
#
loop_
_entity.id
_entity.type
_entity.pdbx_description
1 polymer ?
#
loop_
_entity_poly.entity_id
_entity_poly.type
_entity_poly.pdbx_seq_one_letter_code
_entity_poly.pdbx_strand_id
1 'polypeptide(L)'
;MPGAEHIADHIKFHSVLEKHFRAGKLMAAICAAPAVCFEPKGFLEGYAATAHPAFVDELGGSLLEKNVYAEARVVVDKQIVTSRGPGTSLEWALCLVEQLYGKEHAKAIAKPMVVQPANAKLRTNLEWRLDETPIE
;
A
#
# COMPACT_ATOMS: atom_id res chain seq x y z
N MET A 1 -7.45 15.36 4.23
CA MET A 1 -7.49 15.54 2.77
C MET A 1 -6.49 16.55 2.25
N PRO A 2 -6.35 17.78 2.76
CA PRO A 2 -5.41 18.72 2.17
C PRO A 2 -3.94 18.23 2.12
N GLY A 3 -3.55 17.33 3.02
CA GLY A 3 -2.19 16.78 3.05
C GLY A 3 -1.82 15.97 1.80
N ALA A 4 -2.70 15.11 1.30
CA ALA A 4 -2.45 14.34 0.09
C ALA A 4 -2.35 15.24 -1.16
N GLU A 5 -3.21 16.26 -1.24
CA GLU A 5 -3.19 17.24 -2.31
C GLU A 5 -1.91 18.09 -2.28
N HIS A 6 -1.51 18.59 -1.11
CA HIS A 6 -0.27 19.33 -0.93
C HIS A 6 0.97 18.52 -1.33
N ILE A 7 0.99 17.22 -1.00
CA ILE A 7 2.07 16.31 -1.43
C ILE A 7 2.06 16.14 -2.95
N ALA A 8 0.86 15.94 -3.53
CA ALA A 8 0.70 15.78 -4.97
C ALA A 8 1.20 16.99 -5.77
N ASP A 9 0.96 18.20 -5.27
CA ASP A 9 1.32 19.45 -5.93
C ASP A 9 2.77 19.86 -5.69
N HIS A 10 3.48 19.21 -4.78
CA HIS A 10 4.84 19.62 -4.41
C HIS A 10 5.89 19.16 -5.42
N ILE A 11 6.35 20.07 -6.28
CA ILE A 11 7.25 19.78 -7.43
C ILE A 11 8.53 19.06 -7.02
N LYS A 12 9.20 19.49 -5.96
CA LYS A 12 10.45 18.86 -5.50
C LYS A 12 10.20 17.43 -5.01
N PHE A 13 9.09 17.20 -4.31
CA PHE A 13 8.73 15.89 -3.84
C PHE A 13 8.39 14.94 -5.00
N HIS A 14 7.70 15.45 -6.03
CA HIS A 14 7.45 14.69 -7.24
C HIS A 14 8.75 14.18 -7.89
N SER A 15 9.76 15.04 -8.00
CA SER A 15 11.07 14.66 -8.54
C SER A 15 11.75 13.55 -7.72
N VAL A 16 11.63 13.59 -6.39
CA VAL A 16 12.14 12.55 -5.50
C VAL A 16 11.40 11.22 -5.72
N LEU A 17 10.06 11.27 -5.77
CA LEU A 17 9.23 10.09 -6.04
C LEU A 17 9.56 9.45 -7.38
N GLU A 18 9.71 10.25 -8.42
CA GLU A 18 10.03 9.75 -9.76
C GLU A 18 11.39 9.06 -9.81
N LYS A 19 12.41 9.65 -9.21
CA LYS A 19 13.75 9.03 -9.11
C LYS A 19 13.70 7.72 -8.32
N HIS A 20 12.95 7.71 -7.23
CA HIS A 20 12.78 6.54 -6.37
C HIS A 20 12.05 5.40 -7.13
N PHE A 21 11.00 5.73 -7.84
CA PHE A 21 10.25 4.80 -8.67
C PHE A 21 11.12 4.20 -9.79
N ARG A 22 11.81 5.04 -10.55
CA ARG A 22 12.70 4.58 -11.64
C ARG A 22 13.85 3.73 -11.14
N ALA A 23 14.31 3.93 -9.91
CA ALA A 23 15.32 3.10 -9.28
C ALA A 23 14.80 1.74 -8.78
N GLY A 24 13.51 1.44 -9.00
CA GLY A 24 12.88 0.19 -8.55
C GLY A 24 12.72 0.06 -7.04
N LYS A 25 12.81 1.17 -6.31
CA LYS A 25 12.69 1.19 -4.85
C LYS A 25 11.23 1.16 -4.40
N LEU A 26 11.04 0.70 -3.17
CA LEU A 26 9.70 0.58 -2.56
C LEU A 26 8.98 1.93 -2.49
N MET A 27 7.77 1.94 -3.01
CA MET A 27 6.85 3.08 -2.99
C MET A 27 5.58 2.70 -2.25
N ALA A 28 5.11 3.56 -1.35
CA ALA A 28 3.94 3.25 -0.56
C ALA A 28 3.00 4.46 -0.39
N ALA A 29 1.70 4.19 -0.45
CA ALA A 29 0.68 5.21 -0.26
C ALA A 29 -0.56 4.62 0.42
N ILE A 30 -1.24 5.43 1.22
CA ILE A 30 -2.42 5.02 1.98
C ILE A 30 -3.55 6.05 1.85
N CYS A 31 -4.78 5.60 2.04
CA CYS A 31 -5.99 6.43 2.07
C CYS A 31 -6.28 7.06 0.70
N ALA A 32 -6.32 8.38 0.60
CA ALA A 32 -6.51 9.09 -0.66
C ALA A 32 -5.25 9.16 -1.52
N ALA A 33 -4.07 9.03 -0.93
CA ALA A 33 -2.79 9.26 -1.62
C ALA A 33 -2.54 8.37 -2.84
N PRO A 34 -2.93 7.09 -2.88
CA PRO A 34 -2.82 6.31 -4.11
C PRO A 34 -3.53 6.97 -5.31
N ALA A 35 -4.74 7.48 -5.10
CA ALA A 35 -5.53 8.12 -6.15
C ALA A 35 -5.09 9.57 -6.42
N VAL A 36 -4.79 10.34 -5.37
CA VAL A 36 -4.49 11.78 -5.47
C VAL A 36 -3.03 12.05 -5.84
N CYS A 37 -2.10 11.21 -5.33
CA CYS A 37 -0.66 11.44 -5.53
C CYS A 37 -0.04 10.52 -6.58
N PHE A 38 -0.37 9.22 -6.59
CA PHE A 38 0.31 8.25 -7.45
C PHE A 38 -0.35 8.12 -8.83
N GLU A 39 -1.67 8.04 -8.88
CA GLU A 39 -2.42 7.86 -10.12
C GLU A 39 -2.18 8.97 -11.13
N PRO A 40 -2.29 10.27 -10.77
CA PRO A 40 -2.09 11.37 -11.74
C PRO A 40 -0.66 11.44 -12.29
N LYS A 41 0.29 10.82 -11.62
CA LYS A 41 1.71 10.80 -12.02
C LYS A 41 2.10 9.54 -12.80
N GLY A 42 1.14 8.65 -13.04
CA GLY A 42 1.36 7.42 -13.80
C GLY A 42 2.09 6.31 -13.05
N PHE A 43 2.32 6.44 -11.72
CA PHE A 43 3.04 5.41 -10.96
C PHE A 43 2.26 4.10 -10.79
N LEU A 44 0.95 4.14 -10.93
CA LEU A 44 0.09 2.97 -10.76
C LEU A 44 -0.25 2.27 -12.09
N GLU A 45 0.22 2.79 -13.21
CA GLU A 45 -0.04 2.17 -14.50
C GLU A 45 0.54 0.75 -14.56
N GLY A 46 -0.33 -0.23 -14.79
CA GLY A 46 0.05 -1.64 -14.81
C GLY A 46 0.26 -2.29 -13.44
N TYR A 47 0.00 -1.58 -12.36
CA TYR A 47 0.07 -2.13 -10.99
C TYR A 47 -1.31 -2.34 -10.39
N ALA A 48 -1.45 -3.42 -9.63
CA ALA A 48 -2.59 -3.59 -8.74
C ALA A 48 -2.47 -2.63 -7.55
N ALA A 49 -3.58 -1.98 -7.19
CA ALA A 49 -3.61 -1.01 -6.11
C ALA A 49 -4.98 -0.94 -5.43
N THR A 50 -4.99 -0.42 -4.22
CA THR A 50 -6.21 -0.01 -3.50
C THR A 50 -6.06 1.42 -2.97
N ALA A 51 -7.16 1.99 -2.54
CA ALA A 51 -7.23 3.32 -1.93
C ALA A 51 -8.40 3.38 -0.95
N HIS A 52 -8.60 4.53 -0.32
CA HIS A 52 -9.78 4.78 0.48
C HIS A 52 -11.06 4.58 -0.35
N PRO A 53 -12.14 4.01 0.22
CA PRO A 53 -13.38 3.73 -0.51
C PRO A 53 -13.94 4.91 -1.32
N ALA A 54 -13.77 6.14 -0.82
CA ALA A 54 -14.22 7.34 -1.52
C ALA A 54 -13.37 7.72 -2.75
N PHE A 55 -12.20 7.11 -2.93
CA PHE A 55 -11.21 7.45 -3.98
C PHE A 55 -10.83 6.27 -4.86
N VAL A 56 -11.21 5.05 -4.49
CA VAL A 56 -10.79 3.83 -5.19
C VAL A 56 -11.22 3.81 -6.66
N ASP A 57 -12.34 4.44 -6.99
CA ASP A 57 -12.83 4.53 -8.36
C ASP A 57 -11.99 5.47 -9.25
N GLU A 58 -11.14 6.29 -8.65
CA GLU A 58 -10.22 7.19 -9.36
C GLU A 58 -8.93 6.48 -9.80
N LEU A 59 -8.72 5.22 -9.43
CA LEU A 59 -7.55 4.41 -9.82
C LEU A 59 -7.66 3.91 -11.26
N GLY A 60 -7.66 4.83 -12.22
CA GLY A 60 -7.87 4.55 -13.65
C GLY A 60 -6.74 3.79 -14.34
N GLY A 61 -5.49 4.06 -13.97
CA GLY A 61 -4.30 3.41 -14.52
C GLY A 61 -3.95 2.09 -13.85
N SER A 62 -4.50 1.81 -12.71
CA SER A 62 -4.42 0.53 -12.02
C SER A 62 -5.26 -0.51 -12.78
N LEU A 63 -4.60 -1.30 -13.59
CA LEU A 63 -5.23 -2.00 -14.70
C LEU A 63 -6.10 -3.16 -14.36
N LEU A 64 -5.82 -3.82 -13.29
CA LEU A 64 -6.29 -5.18 -13.19
C LEU A 64 -7.43 -5.27 -12.19
N GLU A 65 -8.61 -5.57 -12.72
CA GLU A 65 -9.72 -6.04 -11.91
C GLU A 65 -9.97 -5.17 -10.67
N LYS A 66 -10.21 -3.87 -10.87
CA LYS A 66 -10.54 -2.91 -9.82
C LYS A 66 -11.42 -3.50 -8.70
N ASN A 67 -12.38 -4.34 -9.09
CA ASN A 67 -13.30 -4.97 -8.16
C ASN A 67 -12.63 -5.96 -7.20
N VAL A 68 -11.51 -6.59 -7.60
CA VAL A 68 -10.81 -7.56 -6.77
C VAL A 68 -9.94 -6.88 -5.71
N TYR A 69 -9.28 -5.77 -6.09
CA TYR A 69 -8.37 -5.06 -5.19
C TYR A 69 -9.02 -3.92 -4.41
N ALA A 70 -10.17 -3.42 -4.89
CA ALA A 70 -10.86 -2.28 -4.30
C ALA A 70 -11.10 -2.42 -2.79
N GLU A 71 -11.40 -3.63 -2.33
CA GLU A 71 -11.67 -3.92 -0.92
C GLU A 71 -10.51 -4.56 -0.17
N ALA A 72 -9.39 -4.84 -0.84
CA ALA A 72 -8.20 -5.39 -0.18
C ALA A 72 -7.61 -4.38 0.80
N ARG A 73 -7.27 -4.82 2.00
CA ARG A 73 -6.80 -3.93 3.07
C ARG A 73 -5.40 -3.41 2.79
N VAL A 74 -4.52 -4.26 2.29
CA VAL A 74 -3.16 -3.91 1.84
C VAL A 74 -2.86 -4.67 0.55
N VAL A 75 -2.43 -3.97 -0.47
CA VAL A 75 -2.04 -4.56 -1.76
C VAL A 75 -0.55 -4.34 -1.97
N VAL A 76 0.15 -5.42 -2.27
CA VAL A 76 1.57 -5.41 -2.65
C VAL A 76 1.68 -5.88 -4.10
N ASP A 77 2.14 -5.03 -4.97
CA ASP A 77 2.47 -5.40 -6.34
C ASP A 77 3.87 -4.86 -6.68
N LYS A 78 4.84 -5.77 -6.72
CA LYS A 78 6.26 -5.45 -6.94
C LYS A 78 6.74 -4.39 -5.93
N GLN A 79 7.09 -3.20 -6.43
CA GLN A 79 7.60 -2.09 -5.60
C GLN A 79 6.50 -1.17 -5.03
N ILE A 80 5.23 -1.43 -5.35
CA ILE A 80 4.10 -0.59 -4.93
C ILE A 80 3.32 -1.25 -3.79
N VAL A 81 3.15 -0.54 -2.69
CA VAL A 81 2.33 -0.96 -1.55
C VAL A 81 1.26 0.09 -1.28
N THR A 82 0.01 -0.29 -1.41
CA THR A 82 -1.12 0.61 -1.18
C THR A 82 -2.06 0.08 -0.09
N SER A 83 -2.78 0.99 0.57
CA SER A 83 -3.74 0.65 1.61
C SER A 83 -4.87 1.68 1.68
N ARG A 84 -5.88 1.40 2.52
CA ARG A 84 -7.19 2.06 2.42
C ARG A 84 -7.41 3.23 3.37
N GLY A 85 -6.93 3.18 4.59
CA GLY A 85 -7.23 4.25 5.52
C GLY A 85 -6.76 4.02 6.97
N PRO A 86 -7.22 4.81 7.93
CA PRO A 86 -6.76 4.73 9.31
C PRO A 86 -6.85 3.32 9.90
N GLY A 87 -7.94 2.61 9.62
CA GLY A 87 -8.17 1.25 10.12
C GLY A 87 -7.26 0.18 9.53
N THR A 88 -6.48 0.47 8.50
CA THR A 88 -5.51 -0.44 7.89
C THR A 88 -4.06 0.00 8.07
N SER A 89 -3.82 1.09 8.81
CA SER A 89 -2.49 1.69 8.93
C SER A 89 -1.45 0.78 9.59
N LEU A 90 -1.83 0.02 10.63
CA LEU A 90 -0.92 -0.90 11.31
C LEU A 90 -0.48 -2.04 10.39
N GLU A 91 -1.43 -2.65 9.67
CA GLU A 91 -1.15 -3.70 8.69
C GLU A 91 -0.25 -3.17 7.56
N TRP A 92 -0.55 -1.99 7.05
CA TRP A 92 0.25 -1.34 6.03
C TRP A 92 1.69 -1.06 6.48
N ALA A 93 1.86 -0.53 7.70
CA ALA A 93 3.18 -0.29 8.27
C ALA A 93 3.98 -1.59 8.47
N LEU A 94 3.36 -2.64 8.98
CA LEU A 94 3.98 -3.96 9.14
C LEU A 94 4.33 -4.59 7.79
N CYS A 95 3.50 -4.40 6.78
CA CYS A 95 3.81 -4.79 5.40
C CYS A 95 5.09 -4.10 4.90
N LEU A 96 5.25 -2.80 5.14
CA LEU A 96 6.46 -2.08 4.76
C LEU A 96 7.70 -2.60 5.49
N VAL A 97 7.58 -2.93 6.77
CA VAL A 97 8.66 -3.59 7.52
C VAL A 97 9.02 -4.93 6.88
N GLU A 98 8.04 -5.73 6.52
CA GLU A 98 8.27 -7.01 5.84
C GLU A 98 8.99 -6.84 4.51
N GLN A 99 8.54 -5.88 3.68
CA GLN A 99 9.16 -5.63 2.38
C GLN A 99 10.61 -5.14 2.50
N LEU A 100 10.95 -4.41 3.54
CA LEU A 100 12.28 -3.84 3.76
C LEU A 100 13.23 -4.76 4.54
N TYR A 101 12.72 -5.51 5.51
CA TYR A 101 13.53 -6.25 6.49
C TYR A 101 13.15 -7.73 6.63
N GLY A 102 12.11 -8.17 5.95
CA GLY A 102 11.68 -9.57 5.97
C GLY A 102 10.61 -9.89 7.02
N LYS A 103 9.99 -11.06 6.85
CA LYS A 103 8.84 -11.53 7.65
C LYS A 103 9.13 -11.59 9.14
N GLU A 104 10.30 -12.10 9.53
CA GLU A 104 10.66 -12.28 10.94
C GLU A 104 10.71 -10.95 11.69
N HIS A 105 11.22 -9.90 11.06
CA HIS A 105 11.21 -8.55 11.64
C HIS A 105 9.78 -8.01 11.81
N ALA A 106 8.92 -8.18 10.81
CA ALA A 106 7.53 -7.76 10.90
C ALA A 106 6.78 -8.47 12.04
N LYS A 107 6.96 -9.79 12.18
CA LYS A 107 6.38 -10.58 13.28
C LYS A 107 6.90 -10.14 14.65
N ALA A 108 8.20 -9.95 14.77
CA ALA A 108 8.82 -9.54 16.04
C ALA A 108 8.29 -8.18 16.51
N ILE A 109 8.05 -7.25 15.59
CA ILE A 109 7.45 -5.95 15.88
C ILE A 109 5.96 -6.08 16.19
N ALA A 110 5.22 -6.87 15.43
CA ALA A 110 3.77 -7.05 15.60
C ALA A 110 3.40 -7.67 16.94
N LYS A 111 4.23 -8.59 17.46
CA LYS A 111 3.97 -9.34 18.68
C LYS A 111 3.72 -8.45 19.91
N PRO A 112 4.62 -7.53 20.31
CA PRO A 112 4.37 -6.64 21.44
C PRO A 112 3.28 -5.59 21.17
N MET A 113 2.97 -5.31 19.90
CA MET A 113 1.88 -4.40 19.53
C MET A 113 0.51 -5.03 19.66
N VAL A 114 0.43 -6.35 19.89
CA VAL A 114 -0.81 -7.11 20.01
C VAL A 114 -1.68 -6.95 18.74
N VAL A 115 -1.04 -6.88 17.59
CA VAL A 115 -1.75 -6.82 16.31
C VAL A 115 -2.37 -8.18 16.03
N GLN A 116 -3.68 -8.20 15.83
CA GLN A 116 -4.36 -9.41 15.41
C GLN A 116 -4.37 -9.49 13.88
N PRO A 117 -3.93 -10.63 13.32
CA PRO A 117 -4.07 -10.88 11.90
C PRO A 117 -5.54 -10.84 11.47
N ALA A 118 -5.81 -10.37 10.27
CA ALA A 118 -7.16 -10.35 9.75
C ALA A 118 -7.64 -11.80 9.49
N ASN A 119 -8.67 -12.24 10.19
CA ASN A 119 -9.25 -13.58 10.06
C ASN A 119 -10.00 -13.81 8.74
N ALA A 120 -10.22 -12.76 7.96
CA ALA A 120 -10.90 -12.87 6.68
C ALA A 120 -10.02 -13.60 5.63
N LYS A 121 -10.63 -14.41 4.79
CA LYS A 121 -9.94 -15.08 3.69
C LYS A 121 -9.32 -14.05 2.74
N LEU A 122 -8.09 -14.30 2.27
CA LEU A 122 -7.47 -13.49 1.23
C LEU A 122 -8.37 -13.41 0.00
N ARG A 123 -8.52 -12.23 -0.54
CA ARG A 123 -9.33 -11.97 -1.72
C ARG A 123 -8.55 -12.15 -3.00
N THR A 124 -7.26 -11.90 -2.93
CA THR A 124 -6.35 -12.00 -4.06
C THR A 124 -4.96 -12.44 -3.61
N ASN A 125 -4.15 -12.91 -4.55
CA ASN A 125 -2.76 -13.29 -4.30
C ASN A 125 -1.83 -12.08 -4.02
N LEU A 126 -2.28 -10.86 -4.28
CA LEU A 126 -1.53 -9.63 -4.01
C LEU A 126 -1.97 -8.92 -2.72
N GLU A 127 -3.03 -9.41 -2.08
CA GLU A 127 -3.44 -8.90 -0.77
C GLU A 127 -2.49 -9.40 0.31
N TRP A 128 -1.81 -8.47 0.97
CA TRP A 128 -0.87 -8.78 2.04
C TRP A 128 -1.58 -9.03 3.37
N ARG A 129 -1.03 -9.95 4.15
CA ARG A 129 -1.38 -10.18 5.56
C ARG A 129 -0.14 -10.48 6.38
N LEU A 130 -0.22 -10.14 7.66
CA LEU A 130 0.76 -10.60 8.63
C LEU A 130 0.77 -12.13 8.66
N ASP A 131 1.95 -12.72 8.53
CA ASP A 131 2.15 -14.16 8.63
C ASP A 131 1.97 -14.62 10.09
N GLU A 132 1.07 -15.56 10.30
CA GLU A 132 0.72 -16.11 11.63
C GLU A 132 1.63 -17.27 12.04
N THR A 133 2.53 -17.74 11.18
CA THR A 133 3.40 -18.88 11.51
C THR A 133 4.24 -18.55 12.74
N PRO A 134 4.29 -19.42 13.76
CA PRO A 134 5.13 -19.16 14.93
C PRO A 134 6.59 -18.93 14.57
N ILE A 135 7.22 -18.00 15.26
CA ILE A 135 8.68 -17.82 15.16
C ILE A 135 9.30 -18.98 15.94
N GLU A 136 10.08 -19.81 15.27
CA GLU A 136 10.85 -20.89 15.90
C GLU A 136 11.95 -20.35 16.82
#